data_04a66d4bd9f7a7d196ba1a531f1c7c90
#
_entry.id   04a66d4bd9f7a7d196ba1a531f1c7c90
#
_cell.length_a   1.000
_cell.length_b   1.000
_cell.length_c   1.000
_cell.angle_alpha   90.00
_cell.angle_beta   90.00
_cell.angle_gamma   90.00
#
_symmetry.space_group_name_H-M   'P 1'
#
loop_
_entity.id
_entity.type
_entity.pdbx_description
1 polymer ?
#
loop_
_entity_poly.entity_id
_entity_poly.type
_entity_poly.pdbx_seq_one_letter_code
_entity_poly.pdbx_strand_id
1 'polypeptide(L)'
;MSREQKRSLLLIAAAAVLLIGLHFVPVTGWLKLVLYLIPYLLVGGETLVDACKGIYNRQPFDENLLMAVATIGAMVLGDYPEAVSVMLFYQIGELFESYAVGRSRKNIGDLMDIRPDYANVEMADGVTRVKPEQVAVGDTIVVKPGERVPLDGTVLAGTSALNMSALTGESAPVDVTEGSAVVSGSVNLSGVLRLRVEKVYAESTVARILELVENSSLKKAHTERFITKFARVYTPSVCGAALALAILPPVVRLIMGIPADWGEWVYRALTFLVISCPCALVISIPLSFFGGIGGASARGILIKGSSYLEMLAKTDRVVFDKTGTLTRGTFAVTAVHPAQPELSEQALLQLAAAAEQFSDHPVSQSLRRAAGELPADLVTTDAKELAGHGVTAQVGGRAVAAGNTKLMDTLGLTVPAVNETGTVIHVAADGAYLGYIVISDEPKDGSREAVARLRADGVRVVMLTGDRKSAADAVAEELGIAEVHSELLPEDKVTQVERLLGEGAPGKYLAFVGDGINDAPVLARADLGAAMGGIGSDAAIEAADIVLMDDDPRKLSLAMRISRKTMRLVWQNIVFALAVKAVCLVLGALGIANMWVAIFADVGVMVLCVLNAARALNTKHL
;
A
#
# COMPACT_ATOMS: atom_id res chain seq x y z
N MET A 1 23.97 -9.08 -6.05
CA MET A 1 25.00 -8.24 -5.37
C MET A 1 25.50 -7.16 -6.32
N SER A 2 25.50 -5.92 -5.87
CA SER A 2 26.07 -4.77 -6.61
C SER A 2 27.60 -4.91 -6.75
N ARG A 3 28.20 -4.07 -7.62
CA ARG A 3 29.68 -4.02 -7.72
C ARG A 3 30.34 -3.61 -6.40
N GLU A 4 29.75 -2.70 -5.65
CA GLU A 4 30.21 -2.26 -4.33
C GLU A 4 30.14 -3.39 -3.31
N GLN A 5 29.02 -4.11 -3.21
CA GLN A 5 28.87 -5.25 -2.32
C GLN A 5 29.89 -6.37 -2.60
N LYS A 6 30.22 -6.62 -3.88
CA LYS A 6 31.27 -7.59 -4.24
C LYS A 6 32.65 -7.12 -3.79
N ARG A 7 32.93 -5.81 -3.90
CA ARG A 7 34.19 -5.21 -3.44
C ARG A 7 34.32 -5.34 -1.92
N SER A 8 33.29 -4.95 -1.17
CA SER A 8 33.27 -5.08 0.30
C SER A 8 33.48 -6.54 0.73
N LEU A 9 32.81 -7.50 0.08
CA LEU A 9 32.99 -8.93 0.36
C LEU A 9 34.45 -9.39 0.15
N LEU A 10 35.11 -8.92 -0.92
CA LEU A 10 36.52 -9.24 -1.18
C LEU A 10 37.45 -8.63 -0.13
N LEU A 11 37.21 -7.40 0.30
CA LEU A 11 37.99 -6.73 1.34
C LEU A 11 37.83 -7.44 2.69
N ILE A 12 36.59 -7.80 3.06
CA ILE A 12 36.27 -8.60 4.26
C ILE A 12 37.02 -9.94 4.24
N ALA A 13 36.93 -10.66 3.12
CA ALA A 13 37.60 -11.96 2.98
C ALA A 13 39.12 -11.83 3.08
N ALA A 14 39.73 -10.84 2.42
CA ALA A 14 41.15 -10.58 2.48
C ALA A 14 41.61 -10.24 3.90
N ALA A 15 40.88 -9.37 4.60
CA ALA A 15 41.22 -9.00 5.98
C ALA A 15 41.05 -10.19 6.95
N ALA A 16 40.03 -11.03 6.77
CA ALA A 16 39.85 -12.23 7.56
C ALA A 16 41.00 -13.22 7.39
N VAL A 17 41.45 -13.45 6.15
CA VAL A 17 42.62 -14.31 5.87
C VAL A 17 43.90 -13.75 6.50
N LEU A 18 44.10 -12.42 6.40
CA LEU A 18 45.24 -11.76 7.05
C LEU A 18 45.18 -11.87 8.57
N LEU A 19 44.02 -11.64 9.16
CA LEU A 19 43.82 -11.76 10.62
C LEU A 19 44.13 -13.17 11.12
N ILE A 20 43.61 -14.18 10.44
CA ILE A 20 43.87 -15.58 10.77
C ILE A 20 45.37 -15.91 10.58
N GLY A 21 45.95 -15.50 9.48
CA GLY A 21 47.39 -15.70 9.22
C GLY A 21 48.27 -15.06 10.26
N LEU A 22 48.02 -13.82 10.68
CA LEU A 22 48.75 -13.08 11.69
C LEU A 22 48.62 -13.73 13.10
N HIS A 23 47.55 -14.45 13.37
CA HIS A 23 47.37 -15.15 14.64
C HIS A 23 48.45 -16.25 14.85
N PHE A 24 48.94 -16.85 13.77
CA PHE A 24 49.94 -17.91 13.82
C PHE A 24 51.39 -17.41 13.76
N VAL A 25 51.59 -16.12 13.53
CA VAL A 25 52.94 -15.53 13.43
C VAL A 25 53.31 -14.91 14.77
N PRO A 26 54.34 -15.39 15.45
CA PRO A 26 54.79 -14.89 16.76
C PRO A 26 55.55 -13.55 16.58
N VAL A 27 54.83 -12.48 16.40
CA VAL A 27 55.41 -11.10 16.25
C VAL A 27 55.13 -10.30 17.52
N THR A 28 56.16 -9.58 17.98
CA THR A 28 56.10 -8.73 19.18
C THR A 28 56.51 -7.32 18.89
N GLY A 29 56.14 -6.38 19.77
CA GLY A 29 56.52 -4.98 19.69
C GLY A 29 55.80 -4.20 18.57
N TRP A 30 56.47 -3.13 18.05
CA TRP A 30 55.91 -2.23 17.05
C TRP A 30 55.57 -2.91 15.71
N LEU A 31 56.28 -3.99 15.37
CA LEU A 31 56.01 -4.76 14.16
C LEU A 31 54.63 -5.43 14.20
N LYS A 32 54.16 -5.87 15.38
CA LYS A 32 52.81 -6.40 15.59
C LYS A 32 51.77 -5.33 15.26
N LEU A 33 51.95 -4.09 15.75
CA LEU A 33 51.04 -2.98 15.45
C LEU A 33 50.94 -2.73 13.93
N VAL A 34 52.09 -2.62 13.23
CA VAL A 34 52.09 -2.35 11.79
C VAL A 34 51.42 -3.45 11.00
N LEU A 35 51.66 -4.72 11.33
CA LEU A 35 51.04 -5.85 10.64
C LEU A 35 49.52 -5.91 10.85
N TYR A 36 49.01 -5.63 12.04
CA TYR A 36 47.57 -5.60 12.31
C TYR A 36 46.90 -4.31 11.77
N LEU A 37 47.63 -3.24 11.59
CA LEU A 37 47.11 -2.00 10.98
C LEU A 37 46.70 -2.22 9.52
N ILE A 38 47.32 -3.16 8.79
CA ILE A 38 47.02 -3.46 7.39
C ILE A 38 45.57 -3.99 7.28
N PRO A 39 45.16 -5.13 7.88
CA PRO A 39 43.79 -5.61 7.81
C PRO A 39 42.81 -4.63 8.47
N TYR A 40 43.21 -3.89 9.51
CA TYR A 40 42.39 -2.87 10.15
C TYR A 40 41.98 -1.75 9.16
N LEU A 41 42.96 -1.14 8.46
CA LEU A 41 42.69 -0.11 7.48
C LEU A 41 41.99 -0.64 6.22
N LEU A 42 42.21 -1.92 5.88
CA LEU A 42 41.58 -2.55 4.72
C LEU A 42 40.05 -2.66 4.90
N VAL A 43 39.57 -3.00 6.09
CA VAL A 43 38.13 -3.10 6.37
C VAL A 43 37.57 -1.85 7.01
N GLY A 44 38.35 -1.11 7.81
CA GLY A 44 37.89 0.04 8.57
C GLY A 44 38.07 1.38 7.88
N GLY A 45 38.77 1.41 6.75
CA GLY A 45 39.14 2.68 6.09
C GLY A 45 37.94 3.56 5.74
N GLU A 46 36.88 2.98 5.19
CA GLU A 46 35.61 3.69 4.87
C GLU A 46 34.92 4.18 6.14
N THR A 47 34.80 3.36 7.16
CA THR A 47 34.21 3.71 8.46
C THR A 47 34.94 4.86 9.15
N LEU A 48 36.29 4.86 9.11
CA LEU A 48 37.08 5.93 9.68
C LEU A 48 36.93 7.26 8.93
N VAL A 49 36.86 7.21 7.60
CA VAL A 49 36.62 8.39 6.76
C VAL A 49 35.20 8.94 7.03
N ASP A 50 34.21 8.08 7.15
CA ASP A 50 32.83 8.52 7.38
C ASP A 50 32.62 9.03 8.81
N ALA A 51 33.32 8.49 9.80
CA ALA A 51 33.41 9.07 11.14
C ALA A 51 33.98 10.49 11.12
N CYS A 52 35.08 10.71 10.36
CA CYS A 52 35.67 12.05 10.19
C CYS A 52 34.71 13.01 9.47
N LYS A 53 33.99 12.55 8.44
CA LYS A 53 32.97 13.35 7.75
C LYS A 53 31.80 13.69 8.69
N GLY A 54 31.36 12.75 9.54
CA GLY A 54 30.31 12.96 10.54
C GLY A 54 30.66 14.09 11.50
N ILE A 55 31.92 14.12 12.00
CA ILE A 55 32.43 15.20 12.84
C ILE A 55 32.43 16.54 12.09
N TYR A 56 32.92 16.55 10.84
CA TYR A 56 32.94 17.75 10.00
C TYR A 56 31.53 18.32 9.73
N ASN A 57 30.58 17.45 9.48
CA ASN A 57 29.17 17.78 9.22
C ASN A 57 28.36 18.10 10.48
N ARG A 58 29.01 18.25 11.65
CA ARG A 58 28.37 18.49 12.95
C ARG A 58 27.35 17.41 13.38
N GLN A 59 27.58 16.19 12.95
CA GLN A 59 26.84 14.99 13.38
C GLN A 59 27.80 13.98 14.03
N PRO A 60 28.46 14.34 15.16
CA PRO A 60 29.56 13.54 15.71
C PRO A 60 29.11 12.27 16.44
N PHE A 61 27.83 12.06 16.65
CA PHE A 61 27.31 10.92 17.42
C PHE A 61 26.62 9.90 16.50
N ASP A 62 27.32 9.49 15.43
CA ASP A 62 26.91 8.39 14.55
C ASP A 62 27.57 7.06 14.96
N GLU A 63 27.09 5.98 14.37
CA GLU A 63 27.63 4.64 14.60
C GLU A 63 29.09 4.49 14.16
N ASN A 64 29.50 5.17 13.07
CA ASN A 64 30.86 5.12 12.55
C ASN A 64 31.85 5.70 13.56
N LEU A 65 31.50 6.81 14.23
CA LEU A 65 32.35 7.37 15.28
C LEU A 65 32.47 6.43 16.47
N LEU A 66 31.37 5.83 16.93
CA LEU A 66 31.39 4.89 18.06
C LEU A 66 32.31 3.72 17.78
N MET A 67 32.22 3.14 16.58
CA MET A 67 33.08 2.04 16.15
C MET A 67 34.52 2.46 15.98
N ALA A 68 34.78 3.63 15.40
CA ALA A 68 36.12 4.17 15.28
C ALA A 68 36.80 4.39 16.65
N VAL A 69 36.08 5.03 17.59
CA VAL A 69 36.61 5.26 18.95
C VAL A 69 36.87 3.93 19.68
N ALA A 70 35.97 2.98 19.59
CA ALA A 70 36.12 1.70 20.25
C ALA A 70 37.32 0.90 19.70
N THR A 71 37.46 0.84 18.37
CA THR A 71 38.53 0.07 17.73
C THR A 71 39.89 0.74 17.80
N ILE A 72 39.96 2.07 17.71
CA ILE A 72 41.19 2.82 17.96
C ILE A 72 41.62 2.67 19.42
N GLY A 73 40.65 2.75 20.36
CA GLY A 73 40.94 2.53 21.78
C GLY A 73 41.50 1.13 22.07
N ALA A 74 40.95 0.09 21.46
CA ALA A 74 41.48 -1.28 21.57
C ALA A 74 42.91 -1.37 20.98
N MET A 75 43.20 -0.70 19.86
CA MET A 75 44.53 -0.61 19.29
C MET A 75 45.52 0.06 20.27
N VAL A 76 45.10 1.15 20.92
CA VAL A 76 45.95 1.87 21.91
C VAL A 76 46.24 1.00 23.14
N LEU A 77 45.26 0.19 23.56
CA LEU A 77 45.43 -0.78 24.67
C LEU A 77 46.30 -1.98 24.31
N GLY A 78 46.66 -2.16 23.03
CA GLY A 78 47.51 -3.27 22.54
C GLY A 78 46.72 -4.51 22.10
N ASP A 79 45.40 -4.48 22.13
CA ASP A 79 44.52 -5.57 21.71
C ASP A 79 44.23 -5.52 20.22
N TYR A 80 45.30 -5.60 19.42
CA TYR A 80 45.24 -5.49 17.96
C TYR A 80 44.33 -6.50 17.28
N PRO A 81 44.37 -7.83 17.66
CA PRO A 81 43.47 -8.82 17.05
C PRO A 81 41.99 -8.49 17.30
N GLU A 82 41.70 -7.98 18.48
CA GLU A 82 40.33 -7.64 18.89
C GLU A 82 39.81 -6.44 18.12
N ALA A 83 40.63 -5.37 17.98
CA ALA A 83 40.29 -4.19 17.19
C ALA A 83 39.96 -4.55 15.72
N VAL A 84 40.79 -5.40 15.09
CA VAL A 84 40.56 -5.87 13.71
C VAL A 84 39.30 -6.73 13.62
N SER A 85 39.08 -7.62 14.61
CA SER A 85 37.91 -8.49 14.64
C SER A 85 36.62 -7.70 14.75
N VAL A 86 36.55 -6.70 15.64
CA VAL A 86 35.39 -5.82 15.80
C VAL A 86 35.06 -5.13 14.48
N MET A 87 36.07 -4.52 13.84
CA MET A 87 35.87 -3.82 12.58
C MET A 87 35.46 -4.78 11.45
N LEU A 88 36.02 -5.99 11.44
CA LEU A 88 35.66 -7.03 10.47
C LEU A 88 34.18 -7.45 10.62
N PHE A 89 33.72 -7.73 11.84
CA PHE A 89 32.33 -8.12 12.10
C PHE A 89 31.36 -6.96 11.84
N TYR A 90 31.77 -5.73 12.16
CA TYR A 90 31.00 -4.54 11.80
C TYR A 90 30.78 -4.47 10.29
N GLN A 91 31.84 -4.63 9.48
CA GLN A 91 31.74 -4.61 8.02
C GLN A 91 30.93 -5.79 7.46
N ILE A 92 30.97 -6.96 8.10
CA ILE A 92 30.07 -8.07 7.75
C ILE A 92 28.61 -7.67 8.00
N GLY A 93 28.34 -6.97 9.10
CA GLY A 93 27.02 -6.43 9.43
C GLY A 93 26.53 -5.44 8.38
N GLU A 94 27.35 -4.46 8.04
CA GLU A 94 27.09 -3.45 7.00
C GLU A 94 26.79 -4.09 5.62
N LEU A 95 27.60 -5.09 5.24
CA LEU A 95 27.39 -5.83 3.99
C LEU A 95 26.05 -6.58 4.01
N PHE A 96 25.72 -7.23 5.14
CA PHE A 96 24.45 -7.94 5.30
C PHE A 96 23.28 -6.97 5.27
N GLU A 97 23.38 -5.81 5.91
CA GLU A 97 22.41 -4.72 5.86
C GLU A 97 22.17 -4.25 4.42
N SER A 98 23.24 -3.84 3.74
CA SER A 98 23.17 -3.38 2.34
C SER A 98 22.54 -4.42 1.42
N TYR A 99 22.84 -5.71 1.64
CA TYR A 99 22.23 -6.80 0.89
C TYR A 99 20.75 -6.98 1.21
N ALA A 100 20.38 -6.96 2.49
CA ALA A 100 18.99 -7.16 2.95
C ALA A 100 18.09 -6.01 2.50
N VAL A 101 18.54 -4.76 2.67
CA VAL A 101 17.82 -3.56 2.23
C VAL A 101 17.72 -3.53 0.71
N GLY A 102 18.81 -3.81 0.00
CA GLY A 102 18.83 -3.87 -1.46
C GLY A 102 17.90 -4.96 -2.01
N ARG A 103 17.86 -6.13 -1.38
CA ARG A 103 16.95 -7.23 -1.76
C ARG A 103 15.49 -6.91 -1.44
N SER A 104 15.21 -6.25 -0.32
CA SER A 104 13.85 -5.83 0.02
C SER A 104 13.33 -4.77 -0.97
N ARG A 105 14.15 -3.78 -1.31
CA ARG A 105 13.81 -2.79 -2.34
C ARG A 105 13.65 -3.44 -3.72
N LYS A 106 14.51 -4.38 -4.07
CA LYS A 106 14.42 -5.12 -5.33
C LYS A 106 13.18 -6.03 -5.36
N ASN A 107 12.86 -6.73 -4.28
CA ASN A 107 11.63 -7.54 -4.20
C ASN A 107 10.37 -6.69 -4.35
N ILE A 108 10.36 -5.45 -3.85
CA ILE A 108 9.28 -4.50 -4.12
C ILE A 108 9.28 -4.11 -5.61
N GLY A 109 10.44 -3.87 -6.22
CA GLY A 109 10.57 -3.63 -7.65
C GLY A 109 10.22 -4.85 -8.52
N ASP A 110 10.59 -6.06 -8.09
CA ASP A 110 10.29 -7.31 -8.80
C ASP A 110 8.81 -7.74 -8.62
N LEU A 111 8.17 -7.41 -7.48
CA LEU A 111 6.72 -7.50 -7.30
C LEU A 111 5.97 -6.49 -8.19
N MET A 112 6.66 -5.43 -8.59
CA MET A 112 6.22 -4.41 -9.53
C MET A 112 6.98 -4.50 -10.86
N ASP A 113 7.39 -5.70 -11.29
CA ASP A 113 7.88 -5.94 -12.66
C ASP A 113 6.74 -5.81 -13.67
N ILE A 114 6.04 -4.65 -13.55
CA ILE A 114 4.95 -4.22 -14.44
C ILE A 114 5.46 -3.25 -15.50
N ARG A 115 6.71 -2.74 -15.35
CA ARG A 115 7.27 -1.78 -16.31
C ARG A 115 7.48 -2.43 -17.66
N PRO A 116 6.87 -1.91 -18.73
CA PRO A 116 7.12 -2.38 -20.08
C PRO A 116 8.47 -1.86 -20.58
N ASP A 117 9.25 -2.74 -21.22
CA ASP A 117 10.57 -2.38 -21.75
C ASP A 117 10.47 -1.63 -23.09
N TYR A 118 9.40 -1.82 -23.86
CA TYR A 118 9.20 -1.26 -25.18
C TYR A 118 7.71 -1.20 -25.57
N ALA A 119 7.42 -0.41 -26.59
CA ALA A 119 6.15 -0.37 -27.30
C ALA A 119 6.37 -0.65 -28.79
N ASN A 120 5.47 -1.43 -29.41
CA ASN A 120 5.48 -1.65 -30.85
C ASN A 120 4.50 -0.66 -31.48
N VAL A 121 5.00 0.43 -32.05
CA VAL A 121 4.19 1.48 -32.68
C VAL A 121 3.98 1.14 -34.16
N GLU A 122 2.75 1.25 -34.63
CA GLU A 122 2.39 1.09 -36.05
C GLU A 122 2.68 2.39 -36.80
N MET A 123 3.60 2.33 -37.76
CA MET A 123 3.96 3.46 -38.62
C MET A 123 3.64 3.12 -40.09
N ALA A 124 3.75 4.10 -40.99
CA ALA A 124 3.47 3.92 -42.40
C ALA A 124 4.32 2.80 -43.07
N ASP A 125 5.52 2.56 -42.55
CA ASP A 125 6.48 1.56 -43.04
C ASP A 125 6.42 0.22 -42.29
N GLY A 126 5.47 0.04 -41.37
CA GLY A 126 5.29 -1.17 -40.55
C GLY A 126 5.37 -0.91 -39.04
N VAL A 127 5.53 -1.99 -38.28
CA VAL A 127 5.59 -1.91 -36.80
C VAL A 127 7.02 -1.69 -36.35
N THR A 128 7.26 -0.59 -35.65
CA THR A 128 8.58 -0.21 -35.12
C THR A 128 8.60 -0.31 -33.60
N ARG A 129 9.66 -0.91 -33.04
CA ARG A 129 9.87 -1.00 -31.59
C ARG A 129 10.54 0.28 -31.08
N VAL A 130 9.87 0.97 -30.16
CA VAL A 130 10.35 2.20 -29.53
C VAL A 130 10.28 2.09 -28.00
N LYS A 131 10.89 3.03 -27.27
CA LYS A 131 10.68 3.11 -25.82
C LYS A 131 9.29 3.68 -25.53
N PRO A 132 8.60 3.25 -24.46
CA PRO A 132 7.27 3.75 -24.10
C PRO A 132 7.20 5.27 -23.95
N GLU A 133 8.30 5.91 -23.50
CA GLU A 133 8.40 7.36 -23.33
C GLU A 133 8.39 8.14 -24.65
N GLN A 134 8.57 7.47 -25.77
CA GLN A 134 8.60 8.08 -27.11
C GLN A 134 7.25 8.02 -27.84
N VAL A 135 6.29 7.33 -27.26
CA VAL A 135 4.95 7.16 -27.85
C VAL A 135 4.06 8.35 -27.49
N ALA A 136 3.37 8.89 -28.48
CA ALA A 136 2.46 10.02 -28.30
C ALA A 136 0.99 9.57 -28.12
N VAL A 137 0.18 10.44 -27.52
CA VAL A 137 -1.28 10.24 -27.46
C VAL A 137 -1.84 10.24 -28.88
N GLY A 138 -2.68 9.25 -29.17
CA GLY A 138 -3.28 9.02 -30.50
C GLY A 138 -2.52 8.03 -31.38
N ASP A 139 -1.27 7.67 -31.02
CA ASP A 139 -0.52 6.63 -31.74
C ASP A 139 -1.22 5.28 -31.61
N THR A 140 -1.04 4.42 -32.62
CA THR A 140 -1.51 3.04 -32.59
C THR A 140 -0.37 2.12 -32.21
N ILE A 141 -0.56 1.31 -31.17
CA ILE A 141 0.39 0.31 -30.70
C ILE A 141 -0.16 -1.09 -30.91
N VAL A 142 0.73 -2.04 -31.17
CA VAL A 142 0.41 -3.46 -31.39
C VAL A 142 0.95 -4.27 -30.23
N VAL A 143 0.07 -4.99 -29.53
CA VAL A 143 0.43 -5.84 -28.39
C VAL A 143 0.14 -7.30 -28.75
N LYS A 144 1.21 -8.10 -28.81
CA LYS A 144 1.13 -9.53 -29.17
C LYS A 144 0.87 -10.40 -27.93
N PRO A 145 0.39 -11.64 -28.10
CA PRO A 145 0.30 -12.60 -27.00
C PRO A 145 1.64 -12.75 -26.25
N GLY A 146 1.59 -12.73 -24.92
CA GLY A 146 2.75 -12.76 -24.04
C GLY A 146 3.42 -11.41 -23.79
N GLU A 147 3.07 -10.37 -24.55
CA GLU A 147 3.61 -9.03 -24.33
C GLU A 147 2.82 -8.25 -23.27
N ARG A 148 3.50 -7.33 -22.59
CA ARG A 148 2.87 -6.37 -21.67
C ARG A 148 2.31 -5.21 -22.47
N VAL A 149 1.15 -4.72 -22.05
CA VAL A 149 0.57 -3.47 -22.57
C VAL A 149 1.45 -2.30 -22.12
N PRO A 150 2.06 -1.54 -23.05
CA PRO A 150 3.04 -0.53 -22.69
C PRO A 150 2.44 0.80 -22.21
N LEU A 151 1.25 1.16 -22.67
CA LEU A 151 0.55 2.41 -22.36
C LEU A 151 -0.95 2.17 -22.21
N ASP A 152 -1.62 3.04 -21.49
CA ASP A 152 -3.07 3.02 -21.37
C ASP A 152 -3.72 3.41 -22.70
N GLY A 153 -4.79 2.74 -23.08
CA GLY A 153 -5.46 3.00 -24.35
C GLY A 153 -6.73 2.21 -24.55
N THR A 154 -7.35 2.39 -25.72
CA THR A 154 -8.57 1.71 -26.14
C THR A 154 -8.30 0.74 -27.28
N VAL A 155 -8.92 -0.44 -27.24
CA VAL A 155 -8.80 -1.45 -28.31
C VAL A 155 -9.46 -0.94 -29.60
N LEU A 156 -8.66 -0.80 -30.66
CA LEU A 156 -9.13 -0.47 -32.02
C LEU A 156 -9.54 -1.70 -32.81
N ALA A 157 -8.82 -2.82 -32.61
CA ALA A 157 -9.09 -4.08 -33.29
C ALA A 157 -8.46 -5.24 -32.52
N GLY A 158 -9.10 -6.38 -32.56
CA GLY A 158 -8.67 -7.62 -31.91
C GLY A 158 -9.53 -7.99 -30.71
N THR A 159 -9.39 -9.25 -30.32
CA THR A 159 -10.04 -9.82 -29.13
C THR A 159 -9.01 -10.64 -28.39
N SER A 160 -8.92 -10.48 -27.08
CA SER A 160 -7.98 -11.22 -26.24
C SER A 160 -8.46 -11.28 -24.80
N ALA A 161 -7.73 -12.02 -23.96
CA ALA A 161 -7.82 -11.99 -22.51
C ALA A 161 -6.56 -11.35 -21.95
N LEU A 162 -6.71 -10.47 -20.95
CA LEU A 162 -5.62 -9.78 -20.27
C LEU A 162 -5.44 -10.36 -18.87
N ASN A 163 -4.20 -10.66 -18.51
CA ASN A 163 -3.83 -10.99 -17.14
C ASN A 163 -3.44 -9.70 -16.40
N MET A 164 -4.23 -9.34 -15.43
CA MET A 164 -4.03 -8.13 -14.60
C MET A 164 -3.47 -8.45 -13.20
N SER A 165 -3.06 -9.70 -12.93
CA SER A 165 -2.63 -10.16 -11.61
C SER A 165 -1.47 -9.35 -11.00
N ALA A 166 -0.60 -8.81 -11.83
CA ALA A 166 0.50 -7.94 -11.39
C ALA A 166 0.02 -6.55 -10.92
N LEU A 167 -1.14 -6.10 -11.39
CA LEU A 167 -1.75 -4.80 -11.05
C LEU A 167 -2.75 -4.94 -9.90
N THR A 168 -3.71 -5.86 -10.04
CA THR A 168 -4.84 -6.01 -9.12
C THR A 168 -4.63 -7.11 -8.09
N GLY A 169 -3.69 -8.03 -8.34
CA GLY A 169 -3.50 -9.24 -7.53
C GLY A 169 -4.53 -10.35 -7.84
N GLU A 170 -5.44 -10.13 -8.78
CA GLU A 170 -6.42 -11.14 -9.22
C GLU A 170 -5.85 -12.01 -10.33
N SER A 171 -6.07 -13.32 -10.23
CA SER A 171 -5.56 -14.28 -11.21
C SER A 171 -6.52 -14.54 -12.36
N ALA A 172 -7.77 -14.08 -12.28
CA ALA A 172 -8.77 -14.26 -13.32
C ALA A 172 -8.45 -13.35 -14.52
N PRO A 173 -8.32 -13.87 -15.76
CA PRO A 173 -8.15 -13.05 -16.94
C PRO A 173 -9.41 -12.20 -17.21
N VAL A 174 -9.19 -11.01 -17.77
CA VAL A 174 -10.27 -10.10 -18.21
C VAL A 174 -10.36 -10.12 -19.73
N ASP A 175 -11.52 -10.47 -20.26
CA ASP A 175 -11.74 -10.47 -21.71
C ASP A 175 -11.89 -9.05 -22.24
N VAL A 176 -11.22 -8.75 -23.36
CA VAL A 176 -11.24 -7.45 -24.03
C VAL A 176 -11.55 -7.61 -25.51
N THR A 177 -12.38 -6.68 -26.00
CA THR A 177 -12.83 -6.60 -27.39
C THR A 177 -12.67 -5.18 -27.90
N GLU A 178 -13.01 -4.93 -29.16
CA GLU A 178 -13.01 -3.59 -29.75
C GLU A 178 -13.84 -2.61 -28.90
N GLY A 179 -13.28 -1.45 -28.60
CA GLY A 179 -13.85 -0.44 -27.72
C GLY A 179 -13.56 -0.63 -26.21
N SER A 180 -12.95 -1.75 -25.81
CA SER A 180 -12.54 -1.96 -24.41
C SER A 180 -11.36 -1.08 -24.02
N ALA A 181 -11.41 -0.47 -22.83
CA ALA A 181 -10.27 0.22 -22.25
C ALA A 181 -9.23 -0.79 -21.71
N VAL A 182 -7.97 -0.52 -21.93
CA VAL A 182 -6.85 -1.38 -21.52
C VAL A 182 -5.82 -0.55 -20.76
N VAL A 183 -5.34 -1.08 -19.65
CA VAL A 183 -4.35 -0.39 -18.80
C VAL A 183 -2.95 -0.95 -19.01
N SER A 184 -1.96 -0.07 -18.94
CA SER A 184 -0.53 -0.43 -19.01
C SER A 184 -0.15 -1.39 -17.88
N GLY A 185 0.80 -2.30 -18.16
CA GLY A 185 1.27 -3.31 -17.21
C GLY A 185 0.49 -4.62 -17.22
N SER A 186 -0.73 -4.68 -17.80
CA SER A 186 -1.43 -5.94 -18.05
C SER A 186 -0.70 -6.80 -19.09
N VAL A 187 -0.80 -8.12 -19.00
CA VAL A 187 -0.17 -9.06 -19.94
C VAL A 187 -1.21 -9.61 -20.89
N ASN A 188 -0.98 -9.43 -22.17
CA ASN A 188 -1.85 -9.98 -23.23
C ASN A 188 -1.66 -11.51 -23.35
N LEU A 189 -2.74 -12.29 -23.28
CA LEU A 189 -2.66 -13.75 -23.22
C LEU A 189 -2.84 -14.46 -24.57
N SER A 190 -3.76 -14.02 -25.41
CA SER A 190 -4.22 -14.86 -26.53
C SER A 190 -4.18 -14.19 -27.91
N GLY A 191 -4.90 -13.09 -28.12
CA GLY A 191 -5.03 -12.42 -29.41
C GLY A 191 -4.04 -11.27 -29.61
N VAL A 192 -3.85 -10.84 -30.85
CA VAL A 192 -3.12 -9.60 -31.14
C VAL A 192 -4.08 -8.42 -30.96
N LEU A 193 -3.70 -7.45 -30.14
CA LEU A 193 -4.47 -6.25 -29.91
C LEU A 193 -3.82 -5.05 -30.59
N ARG A 194 -4.65 -4.22 -31.24
CA ARG A 194 -4.27 -2.90 -31.72
C ARG A 194 -4.94 -1.88 -30.83
N LEU A 195 -4.14 -1.04 -30.16
CA LEU A 195 -4.61 -0.09 -29.16
C LEU A 195 -4.30 1.32 -29.62
N ARG A 196 -5.25 2.23 -29.44
CA ARG A 196 -5.01 3.68 -29.54
C ARG A 196 -4.58 4.19 -28.18
N VAL A 197 -3.42 4.82 -28.13
CA VAL A 197 -2.85 5.38 -26.90
C VAL A 197 -3.65 6.60 -26.45
N GLU A 198 -4.04 6.63 -25.18
CA GLU A 198 -4.82 7.72 -24.58
C GLU A 198 -4.00 8.60 -23.63
N LYS A 199 -2.94 8.04 -23.03
CA LYS A 199 -2.08 8.76 -22.07
C LYS A 199 -0.62 8.59 -22.44
N VAL A 200 0.19 9.64 -22.22
CA VAL A 200 1.66 9.54 -22.31
C VAL A 200 2.20 8.63 -21.21
N TYR A 201 3.41 8.08 -21.39
CA TYR A 201 3.99 7.13 -20.44
C TYR A 201 4.06 7.66 -19.00
N ALA A 202 4.42 8.93 -18.79
CA ALA A 202 4.49 9.53 -17.45
C ALA A 202 3.13 9.58 -16.73
N GLU A 203 2.03 9.58 -17.47
CA GLU A 203 0.66 9.59 -16.96
C GLU A 203 0.00 8.20 -16.99
N SER A 204 0.72 7.18 -17.48
CA SER A 204 0.21 5.81 -17.55
C SER A 204 0.02 5.21 -16.16
N THR A 205 -0.91 4.26 -16.06
CA THR A 205 -1.21 3.54 -14.82
C THR A 205 0.05 2.93 -14.19
N VAL A 206 0.93 2.32 -14.98
CA VAL A 206 2.20 1.76 -14.52
C VAL A 206 3.13 2.82 -13.95
N ALA A 207 3.32 3.94 -14.66
CA ALA A 207 4.23 5.00 -14.22
C ALA A 207 3.77 5.57 -12.87
N ARG A 208 2.47 5.81 -12.69
CA ARG A 208 1.90 6.30 -11.44
C ARG A 208 2.02 5.30 -10.29
N ILE A 209 1.76 4.02 -10.53
CA ILE A 209 1.95 2.97 -9.52
C ILE A 209 3.42 2.95 -9.07
N LEU A 210 4.37 2.98 -9.99
CA LEU A 210 5.80 3.00 -9.68
C LEU A 210 6.18 4.24 -8.87
N GLU A 211 5.70 5.41 -9.25
CA GLU A 211 5.92 6.67 -8.53
C GLU A 211 5.35 6.61 -7.10
N LEU A 212 4.13 6.11 -6.92
CA LEU A 212 3.50 5.97 -5.60
C LEU A 212 4.29 5.06 -4.68
N VAL A 213 4.83 3.97 -5.20
CA VAL A 213 5.65 3.04 -4.41
C VAL A 213 7.03 3.63 -4.11
N GLU A 214 7.66 4.29 -5.05
CA GLU A 214 8.94 4.97 -4.84
C GLU A 214 8.81 6.11 -3.83
N ASN A 215 7.75 6.92 -3.93
CA ASN A 215 7.46 8.03 -3.02
C ASN A 215 6.87 7.59 -1.68
N SER A 216 6.43 6.33 -1.51
CA SER A 216 5.89 5.81 -0.26
C SER A 216 6.87 5.89 0.92
N SER A 217 8.18 5.97 0.64
CA SER A 217 9.23 6.17 1.64
C SER A 217 9.31 7.61 2.19
N LEU A 218 8.64 8.58 1.59
CA LEU A 218 8.73 10.00 2.01
C LEU A 218 7.93 10.30 3.29
N LYS A 219 6.80 9.62 3.52
CA LYS A 219 5.97 9.81 4.72
C LYS A 219 6.30 8.77 5.79
N LYS A 220 7.31 9.08 6.62
CA LYS A 220 7.78 8.19 7.70
C LYS A 220 6.74 8.00 8.80
N ALA A 221 6.60 6.76 9.27
CA ALA A 221 5.77 6.39 10.41
C ALA A 221 6.13 7.16 11.68
N HIS A 222 5.17 7.29 12.58
CA HIS A 222 5.41 7.88 13.90
C HIS A 222 6.48 7.07 14.66
N THR A 223 6.44 5.75 14.56
CA THR A 223 7.44 4.84 15.14
C THR A 223 8.83 5.07 14.55
N GLU A 224 8.99 5.27 13.24
CA GLU A 224 10.29 5.59 12.63
C GLU A 224 10.82 6.96 13.10
N ARG A 225 9.94 7.96 13.21
CA ARG A 225 10.32 9.28 13.75
C ARG A 225 10.72 9.21 15.22
N PHE A 226 10.05 8.36 15.99
CA PHE A 226 10.38 8.12 17.39
C PHE A 226 11.79 7.51 17.50
N ILE A 227 12.13 6.49 16.71
CA ILE A 227 13.47 5.87 16.71
C ILE A 227 14.55 6.87 16.33
N THR A 228 14.31 7.72 15.33
CA THR A 228 15.27 8.79 14.96
C THR A 228 15.48 9.78 16.11
N LYS A 229 14.40 10.17 16.81
CA LYS A 229 14.49 11.03 18.01
C LYS A 229 15.20 10.32 19.16
N PHE A 230 14.87 9.04 19.39
CA PHE A 230 15.50 8.22 20.42
C PHE A 230 17.01 8.13 20.20
N ALA A 231 17.46 7.79 18.99
CA ALA A 231 18.87 7.68 18.65
C ALA A 231 19.62 9.00 18.94
N ARG A 232 19.03 10.15 18.62
CA ARG A 232 19.63 11.48 18.87
C ARG A 232 19.89 11.78 20.35
N VAL A 233 19.09 11.24 21.27
CA VAL A 233 19.27 11.42 22.71
C VAL A 233 20.08 10.27 23.31
N TYR A 234 19.82 9.06 22.86
CA TYR A 234 20.44 7.84 23.35
C TYR A 234 21.95 7.82 23.14
N THR A 235 22.43 8.12 21.92
CA THR A 235 23.86 8.03 21.60
C THR A 235 24.72 8.97 22.43
N PRO A 236 24.42 10.28 22.59
CA PRO A 236 25.17 11.13 23.50
C PRO A 236 25.13 10.67 24.97
N SER A 237 23.98 10.16 25.41
CA SER A 237 23.82 9.67 26.79
C SER A 237 24.72 8.46 27.06
N VAL A 238 24.80 7.55 26.10
CA VAL A 238 25.68 6.37 26.19
C VAL A 238 27.16 6.76 26.14
N CYS A 239 27.55 7.71 25.27
CA CYS A 239 28.90 8.23 25.26
C CYS A 239 29.29 8.84 26.59
N GLY A 240 28.38 9.61 27.20
CA GLY A 240 28.58 10.17 28.55
C GLY A 240 28.72 9.09 29.62
N ALA A 241 27.88 8.04 29.56
CA ALA A 241 27.95 6.89 30.48
C ALA A 241 29.26 6.10 30.31
N ALA A 242 29.71 5.85 29.07
CA ALA A 242 30.98 5.20 28.79
C ALA A 242 32.19 6.02 29.34
N LEU A 243 32.17 7.35 29.11
CA LEU A 243 33.19 8.23 29.65
C LEU A 243 33.19 8.20 31.18
N ALA A 244 32.03 8.22 31.81
CA ALA A 244 31.88 8.09 33.26
C ALA A 244 32.43 6.74 33.75
N LEU A 245 32.15 5.65 33.04
CA LEU A 245 32.65 4.30 33.36
C LEU A 245 34.19 4.21 33.21
N ALA A 246 34.77 4.93 32.24
CA ALA A 246 36.23 4.97 32.06
C ALA A 246 36.94 5.75 33.15
N ILE A 247 36.33 6.79 33.74
CA ILE A 247 36.97 7.74 34.65
C ILE A 247 36.60 7.54 36.11
N LEU A 248 35.28 7.44 36.45
CA LEU A 248 34.82 7.45 37.84
C LEU A 248 35.36 6.28 38.68
N PRO A 249 35.28 4.99 38.20
CA PRO A 249 35.76 3.90 39.03
C PRO A 249 37.27 3.94 39.30
N PRO A 250 38.18 4.20 38.27
CA PRO A 250 39.58 4.37 38.56
C PRO A 250 39.89 5.49 39.57
N VAL A 251 39.22 6.64 39.45
CA VAL A 251 39.39 7.76 40.38
C VAL A 251 38.94 7.40 41.80
N VAL A 252 37.78 6.73 41.95
CA VAL A 252 37.30 6.26 43.24
C VAL A 252 38.27 5.24 43.85
N ARG A 253 38.80 4.30 43.08
CA ARG A 253 39.81 3.31 43.53
C ARG A 253 41.08 4.01 44.00
N LEU A 254 41.52 5.03 43.24
CA LEU A 254 42.71 5.84 43.62
C LEU A 254 42.48 6.54 44.96
N ILE A 255 41.30 7.16 45.20
CA ILE A 255 40.95 7.81 46.46
C ILE A 255 40.89 6.79 47.62
N MET A 256 40.48 5.55 47.33
CA MET A 256 40.43 4.45 48.29
C MET A 256 41.81 3.78 48.55
N GLY A 257 42.85 4.24 47.90
CA GLY A 257 44.21 3.66 48.00
C GLY A 257 44.39 2.32 47.30
N ILE A 258 43.49 1.98 46.34
CA ILE A 258 43.52 0.75 45.55
C ILE A 258 44.08 1.07 44.15
N PRO A 259 44.84 0.16 43.49
CA PRO A 259 45.30 0.37 42.11
C PRO A 259 44.17 0.81 41.19
N ALA A 260 44.36 1.82 40.40
CA ALA A 260 43.32 2.47 39.56
C ALA A 260 42.86 1.59 38.38
N ASP A 261 43.75 0.71 37.88
CA ASP A 261 43.52 -0.23 36.75
C ASP A 261 42.86 0.46 35.53
N TRP A 262 43.42 1.60 35.11
CA TRP A 262 42.86 2.41 34.00
C TRP A 262 42.61 1.59 32.73
N GLY A 263 43.52 0.68 32.38
CA GLY A 263 43.39 -0.17 31.17
C GLY A 263 42.11 -1.01 31.18
N GLU A 264 41.81 -1.62 32.32
CA GLU A 264 40.61 -2.45 32.51
C GLU A 264 39.31 -1.61 32.38
N TRP A 265 39.26 -0.46 33.01
CA TRP A 265 38.06 0.39 32.98
C TRP A 265 37.85 1.06 31.61
N VAL A 266 38.93 1.44 30.91
CA VAL A 266 38.85 1.90 29.54
C VAL A 266 38.38 0.78 28.62
N TYR A 267 38.89 -0.44 28.76
CA TYR A 267 38.41 -1.60 27.99
C TYR A 267 36.90 -1.84 28.20
N ARG A 268 36.43 -1.82 29.45
CA ARG A 268 35.00 -1.93 29.77
C ARG A 268 34.17 -0.82 29.13
N ALA A 269 34.66 0.40 29.15
CA ALA A 269 33.99 1.54 28.52
C ALA A 269 33.92 1.39 26.99
N LEU A 270 34.98 0.89 26.34
CA LEU A 270 34.99 0.62 24.91
C LEU A 270 34.03 -0.51 24.55
N THR A 271 34.02 -1.59 25.33
CA THR A 271 33.05 -2.69 25.18
C THR A 271 31.60 -2.20 25.32
N PHE A 272 31.37 -1.35 26.33
CA PHE A 272 30.07 -0.69 26.55
C PHE A 272 29.62 0.16 25.35
N LEU A 273 30.56 0.90 24.72
CA LEU A 273 30.26 1.69 23.51
C LEU A 273 29.85 0.80 22.34
N VAL A 274 30.56 -0.32 22.09
CA VAL A 274 30.23 -1.25 21.01
C VAL A 274 28.83 -1.86 21.22
N ILE A 275 28.50 -2.31 22.46
CA ILE A 275 27.18 -2.88 22.77
C ILE A 275 26.05 -1.87 22.51
N SER A 276 26.32 -0.60 22.70
CA SER A 276 25.29 0.44 22.72
C SER A 276 24.79 0.89 21.34
N CYS A 277 25.41 0.48 20.22
CA CYS A 277 24.91 0.85 18.88
C CYS A 277 23.44 0.41 18.68
N PRO A 278 22.51 1.31 18.32
CA PRO A 278 21.12 0.94 18.07
C PRO A 278 20.87 0.32 16.68
N CYS A 279 21.89 -0.24 16.01
CA CYS A 279 21.90 -0.68 14.60
C CYS A 279 20.71 -1.61 14.27
N ALA A 280 20.39 -2.57 15.14
CA ALA A 280 19.29 -3.50 14.96
C ALA A 280 17.92 -2.79 14.83
N LEU A 281 17.71 -1.67 15.54
CA LEU A 281 16.46 -0.90 15.50
C LEU A 281 16.39 -0.01 14.26
N VAL A 282 17.49 0.69 13.96
CA VAL A 282 17.57 1.64 12.85
C VAL A 282 17.30 0.94 11.51
N ILE A 283 17.71 -0.32 11.37
CA ILE A 283 17.61 -1.09 10.14
C ILE A 283 16.31 -1.89 10.08
N SER A 284 15.99 -2.66 11.13
CA SER A 284 14.89 -3.63 11.06
C SER A 284 13.51 -2.99 11.01
N ILE A 285 13.34 -1.77 11.54
CA ILE A 285 12.05 -1.10 11.57
C ILE A 285 11.64 -0.60 10.19
N PRO A 286 12.45 0.22 9.46
CA PRO A 286 12.13 0.57 8.08
C PRO A 286 11.96 -0.66 7.19
N LEU A 287 12.80 -1.68 7.35
CA LEU A 287 12.71 -2.92 6.59
C LEU A 287 11.39 -3.66 6.82
N SER A 288 10.86 -3.66 8.05
CA SER A 288 9.54 -4.22 8.37
C SER A 288 8.42 -3.45 7.65
N PHE A 289 8.48 -2.12 7.64
CA PHE A 289 7.50 -1.29 6.94
C PHE A 289 7.57 -1.50 5.42
N PHE A 290 8.76 -1.51 4.83
CA PHE A 290 8.94 -1.82 3.42
C PHE A 290 8.40 -3.20 3.07
N GLY A 291 8.66 -4.20 3.93
CA GLY A 291 8.10 -5.54 3.76
C GLY A 291 6.58 -5.56 3.82
N GLY A 292 5.97 -4.80 4.72
CA GLY A 292 4.51 -4.67 4.85
C GLY A 292 3.87 -3.98 3.64
N ILE A 293 4.45 -2.85 3.19
CA ILE A 293 3.99 -2.12 2.00
C ILE A 293 4.13 -2.99 0.76
N GLY A 294 5.29 -3.64 0.57
CA GLY A 294 5.50 -4.55 -0.56
C GLY A 294 4.57 -5.77 -0.54
N GLY A 295 4.31 -6.34 0.64
CA GLY A 295 3.34 -7.42 0.81
C GLY A 295 1.89 -7.01 0.52
N ALA A 296 1.50 -5.76 0.82
CA ALA A 296 0.22 -5.18 0.47
C ALA A 296 0.11 -4.92 -1.04
N SER A 297 1.16 -4.35 -1.64
CA SER A 297 1.23 -4.07 -3.08
C SER A 297 1.09 -5.35 -3.91
N ALA A 298 1.72 -6.46 -3.50
CA ALA A 298 1.58 -7.77 -4.14
C ALA A 298 0.14 -8.33 -4.09
N ARG A 299 -0.76 -7.71 -3.33
CA ARG A 299 -2.17 -8.04 -3.21
C ARG A 299 -3.08 -6.98 -3.85
N GLY A 300 -2.52 -6.08 -4.66
CA GLY A 300 -3.26 -4.99 -5.28
C GLY A 300 -3.70 -3.90 -4.30
N ILE A 301 -2.97 -3.70 -3.19
CA ILE A 301 -3.25 -2.68 -2.18
C ILE A 301 -2.05 -1.74 -2.11
N LEU A 302 -2.19 -0.51 -2.61
CA LEU A 302 -1.15 0.50 -2.55
C LEU A 302 -1.30 1.34 -1.27
N ILE A 303 -0.24 1.39 -0.46
CA ILE A 303 -0.17 2.22 0.74
C ILE A 303 0.92 3.26 0.53
N LYS A 304 0.56 4.55 0.51
CA LYS A 304 1.43 5.67 0.14
C LYS A 304 2.48 6.05 1.20
N GLY A 305 2.65 5.25 2.24
CA GLY A 305 3.68 5.51 3.24
C GLY A 305 3.59 4.66 4.49
N SER A 306 4.69 4.53 5.21
CA SER A 306 4.76 3.78 6.46
C SER A 306 3.90 4.39 7.57
N SER A 307 3.68 5.73 7.55
CA SER A 307 2.74 6.39 8.46
C SER A 307 1.31 5.88 8.30
N TYR A 308 0.85 5.71 7.07
CA TYR A 308 -0.50 5.22 6.79
C TYR A 308 -0.67 3.76 7.16
N LEU A 309 0.38 2.93 6.97
CA LEU A 309 0.38 1.55 7.44
C LEU A 309 0.27 1.48 8.97
N GLU A 310 1.01 2.33 9.71
CA GLU A 310 0.89 2.42 11.16
C GLU A 310 -0.49 2.87 11.62
N MET A 311 -1.08 3.88 10.97
CA MET A 311 -2.42 4.39 11.26
C MET A 311 -3.49 3.33 10.97
N LEU A 312 -3.38 2.63 9.83
CA LEU A 312 -4.30 1.57 9.44
C LEU A 312 -4.31 0.39 10.44
N ALA A 313 -3.14 0.05 11.00
CA ALA A 313 -3.06 -0.96 12.06
C ALA A 313 -3.84 -0.59 13.32
N LYS A 314 -4.00 0.72 13.60
CA LYS A 314 -4.67 1.28 14.77
C LYS A 314 -6.09 1.79 14.47
N THR A 315 -6.56 1.64 13.23
CA THR A 315 -7.91 2.03 12.82
C THR A 315 -8.95 1.20 13.54
N ASP A 316 -9.93 1.87 14.16
CA ASP A 316 -11.04 1.27 14.88
C ASP A 316 -12.41 1.64 14.29
N ARG A 317 -12.45 2.56 13.32
CA ARG A 317 -13.65 2.99 12.61
C ARG A 317 -13.39 3.05 11.11
N VAL A 318 -14.34 2.49 10.36
CA VAL A 318 -14.34 2.55 8.90
C VAL A 318 -15.67 3.13 8.46
N VAL A 319 -15.59 4.20 7.69
CA VAL A 319 -16.73 4.88 7.10
C VAL A 319 -16.72 4.59 5.60
N PHE A 320 -17.75 3.95 5.10
CA PHE A 320 -17.92 3.67 3.68
C PHE A 320 -18.88 4.68 3.04
N ASP A 321 -18.53 5.17 1.87
CA ASP A 321 -19.57 5.64 0.95
C ASP A 321 -20.39 4.44 0.44
N LYS A 322 -21.65 4.66 0.08
CA LYS A 322 -22.48 3.61 -0.47
C LYS A 322 -22.18 3.37 -1.94
N THR A 323 -22.42 4.39 -2.76
CA THR A 323 -22.46 4.30 -4.23
C THR A 323 -21.07 4.16 -4.83
N GLY A 324 -20.86 3.16 -5.70
CA GLY A 324 -19.55 2.91 -6.29
C GLY A 324 -18.52 2.28 -5.33
N THR A 325 -18.81 2.22 -4.04
CA THR A 325 -17.92 1.69 -2.99
C THR A 325 -18.42 0.36 -2.42
N LEU A 326 -19.53 0.35 -1.71
CA LEU A 326 -20.19 -0.88 -1.24
C LEU A 326 -21.13 -1.47 -2.30
N THR A 327 -21.63 -0.64 -3.21
CA THR A 327 -22.47 -1.02 -4.33
C THR A 327 -21.75 -0.79 -5.64
N ARG A 328 -22.27 -1.35 -6.74
CA ARG A 328 -21.64 -1.27 -8.07
C ARG A 328 -21.70 0.13 -8.68
N GLY A 329 -22.55 1.03 -8.14
CA GLY A 329 -22.81 2.35 -8.70
C GLY A 329 -23.55 2.31 -10.04
N THR A 330 -24.01 1.14 -10.44
CA THR A 330 -24.78 0.93 -11.65
C THR A 330 -26.19 0.49 -11.27
N PHE A 331 -27.16 1.22 -11.78
CA PHE A 331 -28.55 0.83 -11.61
C PHE A 331 -28.80 -0.50 -12.35
N ALA A 332 -29.46 -1.44 -11.68
CA ALA A 332 -29.90 -2.71 -12.25
C ALA A 332 -31.40 -2.90 -12.03
N VAL A 333 -32.06 -3.58 -12.97
CA VAL A 333 -33.45 -4.01 -12.78
C VAL A 333 -33.45 -5.16 -11.78
N THR A 334 -34.04 -4.93 -10.61
CA THR A 334 -34.09 -5.92 -9.51
C THR A 334 -35.40 -6.67 -9.42
N ALA A 335 -36.51 -6.04 -9.88
CA ALA A 335 -37.80 -6.70 -9.95
C ALA A 335 -38.67 -6.14 -11.09
N VAL A 336 -39.50 -6.97 -11.66
CA VAL A 336 -40.48 -6.62 -12.70
C VAL A 336 -41.83 -7.20 -12.29
N HIS A 337 -42.84 -6.34 -12.15
CA HIS A 337 -44.17 -6.72 -11.66
C HIS A 337 -45.26 -6.32 -12.66
N PRO A 338 -45.66 -7.22 -13.56
CA PRO A 338 -46.82 -7.01 -14.41
C PRO A 338 -48.12 -6.90 -13.59
N ALA A 339 -48.97 -5.95 -13.95
CA ALA A 339 -50.28 -5.78 -13.32
C ALA A 339 -51.33 -6.79 -13.85
N GLN A 340 -51.04 -7.40 -15.00
CA GLN A 340 -51.94 -8.35 -15.67
C GLN A 340 -51.26 -9.72 -15.81
N PRO A 341 -51.97 -10.84 -15.49
CA PRO A 341 -51.37 -12.17 -15.55
C PRO A 341 -50.93 -12.61 -16.97
N GLU A 342 -51.56 -12.04 -18.01
CA GLU A 342 -51.25 -12.35 -19.41
C GLU A 342 -49.98 -11.66 -19.90
N LEU A 343 -49.50 -10.63 -19.22
CA LEU A 343 -48.26 -9.90 -19.58
C LEU A 343 -47.07 -10.53 -18.88
N SER A 344 -46.10 -11.01 -19.64
CA SER A 344 -44.89 -11.55 -19.05
C SER A 344 -43.98 -10.42 -18.53
N GLU A 345 -43.16 -10.71 -17.53
CA GLU A 345 -42.13 -9.79 -17.02
C GLU A 345 -41.23 -9.28 -18.13
N GLN A 346 -40.77 -10.17 -19.02
CA GLN A 346 -39.92 -9.83 -20.15
C GLN A 346 -40.63 -8.87 -21.14
N ALA A 347 -41.93 -9.06 -21.41
CA ALA A 347 -42.67 -8.19 -22.31
C ALA A 347 -42.88 -6.80 -21.71
N LEU A 348 -43.11 -6.68 -20.39
CA LEU A 348 -43.23 -5.42 -19.69
C LEU A 348 -41.88 -4.67 -19.73
N LEU A 349 -40.78 -5.40 -19.47
CA LEU A 349 -39.42 -4.84 -19.49
C LEU A 349 -39.02 -4.36 -20.89
N GLN A 350 -39.30 -5.15 -21.93
CA GLN A 350 -39.00 -4.77 -23.32
C GLN A 350 -39.80 -3.56 -23.78
N LEU A 351 -41.06 -3.45 -23.36
CA LEU A 351 -41.90 -2.29 -23.67
C LEU A 351 -41.38 -1.02 -23.02
N ALA A 352 -40.96 -1.08 -21.75
CA ALA A 352 -40.34 0.03 -21.03
C ALA A 352 -39.00 0.43 -21.68
N ALA A 353 -38.15 -0.55 -21.97
CA ALA A 353 -36.85 -0.31 -22.60
C ALA A 353 -36.99 0.30 -24.00
N ALA A 354 -38.00 -0.11 -24.77
CA ALA A 354 -38.29 0.49 -26.07
C ALA A 354 -38.76 1.95 -25.93
N ALA A 355 -39.63 2.26 -24.96
CA ALA A 355 -40.06 3.65 -24.72
C ALA A 355 -38.91 4.55 -24.34
N GLU A 356 -37.93 4.05 -23.58
CA GLU A 356 -36.74 4.73 -23.07
C GLU A 356 -35.52 4.65 -24.02
N GLN A 357 -35.73 4.18 -25.27
CA GLN A 357 -34.63 3.89 -26.21
C GLN A 357 -33.73 5.09 -26.49
N PHE A 358 -34.27 6.29 -26.52
CA PHE A 358 -33.56 7.51 -26.87
C PHE A 358 -33.16 8.38 -25.68
N SER A 359 -33.44 7.95 -24.46
CA SER A 359 -33.02 8.66 -23.25
C SER A 359 -31.62 8.19 -22.81
N ASP A 360 -30.75 9.14 -22.47
CA ASP A 360 -29.40 8.88 -21.93
C ASP A 360 -29.38 8.73 -20.40
N HIS A 361 -30.56 8.78 -19.77
CA HIS A 361 -30.66 8.66 -18.32
C HIS A 361 -30.15 7.29 -17.85
N PRO A 362 -29.39 7.20 -16.71
CA PRO A 362 -28.85 5.94 -16.19
C PRO A 362 -29.91 4.84 -15.97
N VAL A 363 -31.11 5.22 -15.59
CA VAL A 363 -32.28 4.33 -15.44
C VAL A 363 -32.67 3.72 -16.79
N SER A 364 -32.72 4.53 -17.84
CA SER A 364 -33.06 4.10 -19.21
C SER A 364 -32.01 3.12 -19.76
N GLN A 365 -30.74 3.38 -19.47
CA GLN A 365 -29.64 2.48 -19.84
C GLN A 365 -29.77 1.12 -19.14
N SER A 366 -30.18 1.09 -17.87
CA SER A 366 -30.37 -0.17 -17.14
C SER A 366 -31.56 -0.96 -17.64
N LEU A 367 -32.67 -0.30 -17.99
CA LEU A 367 -33.82 -0.95 -18.64
C LEU A 367 -33.40 -1.61 -19.97
N ARG A 368 -32.66 -0.88 -20.83
CA ARG A 368 -32.17 -1.41 -22.12
C ARG A 368 -31.24 -2.61 -21.94
N ARG A 369 -30.32 -2.51 -20.97
CA ARG A 369 -29.37 -3.61 -20.68
C ARG A 369 -30.09 -4.85 -20.19
N ALA A 370 -31.07 -4.70 -19.32
CA ALA A 370 -31.84 -5.81 -18.78
C ALA A 370 -32.81 -6.44 -19.81
N ALA A 371 -33.40 -5.62 -20.70
CA ALA A 371 -34.30 -6.09 -21.73
C ALA A 371 -33.60 -6.90 -22.84
N GLY A 372 -32.27 -6.64 -23.07
CA GLY A 372 -31.52 -7.27 -24.14
C GLY A 372 -31.96 -6.81 -25.53
N GLU A 373 -31.92 -7.71 -26.50
CA GLU A 373 -32.39 -7.42 -27.86
C GLU A 373 -33.90 -7.17 -27.87
N LEU A 374 -34.30 -6.02 -28.41
CA LEU A 374 -35.71 -5.68 -28.53
C LEU A 374 -36.31 -6.38 -29.77
N PRO A 375 -37.54 -6.91 -29.66
CA PRO A 375 -38.26 -7.44 -30.80
C PRO A 375 -38.41 -6.42 -31.93
N ALA A 376 -38.27 -6.87 -33.18
CA ALA A 376 -38.25 -5.99 -34.36
C ALA A 376 -39.60 -5.23 -34.60
N ASP A 377 -40.65 -5.65 -33.98
CA ASP A 377 -41.99 -5.02 -34.02
C ASP A 377 -42.13 -3.86 -33.00
N LEU A 378 -41.25 -3.75 -32.01
CA LEU A 378 -41.24 -2.66 -31.04
C LEU A 378 -40.49 -1.44 -31.56
N VAL A 379 -40.90 -0.90 -32.69
CA VAL A 379 -40.33 0.33 -33.24
C VAL A 379 -40.83 1.54 -32.45
N THR A 380 -39.87 2.37 -31.97
CA THR A 380 -40.15 3.56 -31.17
C THR A 380 -40.19 4.80 -32.05
N THR A 381 -41.24 5.59 -31.96
CA THR A 381 -41.42 6.89 -32.60
C THR A 381 -41.98 7.90 -31.58
N ASP A 382 -41.88 9.19 -31.89
CA ASP A 382 -42.46 10.29 -31.07
C ASP A 382 -42.04 10.26 -29.58
N ALA A 383 -40.82 9.82 -29.27
CA ALA A 383 -40.33 9.80 -27.91
C ALA A 383 -40.18 11.23 -27.36
N LYS A 384 -40.75 11.46 -26.17
CA LYS A 384 -40.68 12.74 -25.45
C LYS A 384 -40.28 12.49 -24.01
N GLU A 385 -39.19 13.09 -23.62
CA GLU A 385 -38.73 13.07 -22.21
C GLU A 385 -39.40 14.22 -21.44
N LEU A 386 -40.07 13.90 -20.35
CA LEU A 386 -40.71 14.83 -19.43
C LEU A 386 -39.86 14.95 -18.18
N ALA A 387 -39.12 16.06 -18.07
CA ALA A 387 -38.17 16.25 -16.98
C ALA A 387 -38.79 16.00 -15.59
N GLY A 388 -38.20 15.13 -14.79
CA GLY A 388 -38.69 14.78 -13.47
C GLY A 388 -39.95 13.90 -13.42
N HIS A 389 -40.42 13.40 -14.57
CA HIS A 389 -41.62 12.56 -14.68
C HIS A 389 -41.32 11.19 -15.32
N GLY A 390 -40.59 11.17 -16.44
CA GLY A 390 -40.32 9.98 -17.24
C GLY A 390 -40.41 10.22 -18.73
N VAL A 391 -40.67 9.19 -19.51
CA VAL A 391 -40.71 9.23 -20.98
C VAL A 391 -42.09 8.78 -21.49
N THR A 392 -42.58 9.42 -22.55
CA THR A 392 -43.72 8.98 -23.34
C THR A 392 -43.28 8.75 -24.79
N ALA A 393 -43.70 7.66 -25.41
CA ALA A 393 -43.35 7.32 -26.78
C ALA A 393 -44.43 6.50 -27.48
N GLN A 394 -44.40 6.45 -28.81
CA GLN A 394 -45.15 5.47 -29.58
C GLN A 394 -44.26 4.24 -29.81
N VAL A 395 -44.67 3.08 -29.28
CA VAL A 395 -43.89 1.84 -29.40
C VAL A 395 -44.77 0.77 -30.06
N GLY A 396 -44.38 0.31 -31.23
CA GLY A 396 -45.17 -0.67 -31.99
C GLY A 396 -46.61 -0.20 -32.30
N GLY A 397 -46.81 1.13 -32.45
CA GLY A 397 -48.13 1.73 -32.68
C GLY A 397 -48.98 1.95 -31.43
N ARG A 398 -48.46 1.66 -30.24
CA ARG A 398 -49.12 1.89 -28.94
C ARG A 398 -48.54 3.11 -28.24
N ALA A 399 -49.38 3.90 -27.60
CA ALA A 399 -48.92 5.03 -26.80
C ALA A 399 -48.39 4.52 -25.44
N VAL A 400 -47.08 4.48 -25.23
CA VAL A 400 -46.41 3.95 -24.03
C VAL A 400 -45.88 5.08 -23.18
N ALA A 401 -46.07 4.99 -21.86
CA ALA A 401 -45.50 5.88 -20.86
C ALA A 401 -44.74 5.05 -19.85
N ALA A 402 -43.46 5.44 -19.59
CA ALA A 402 -42.62 4.85 -18.56
C ALA A 402 -42.12 5.96 -17.64
N GLY A 403 -42.34 5.89 -16.34
CA GLY A 403 -41.94 6.94 -15.42
C GLY A 403 -42.44 6.79 -14.00
N ASN A 404 -42.32 7.85 -13.22
CA ASN A 404 -42.71 7.86 -11.81
C ASN A 404 -44.22 8.05 -11.62
N THR A 405 -44.68 8.03 -10.34
CA THR A 405 -46.09 8.25 -9.97
C THR A 405 -46.66 9.54 -10.52
N LYS A 406 -45.86 10.63 -10.60
CA LYS A 406 -46.32 11.93 -11.13
C LYS A 406 -46.69 11.85 -12.62
N LEU A 407 -45.99 11.02 -13.39
CA LEU A 407 -46.32 10.79 -14.80
C LEU A 407 -47.69 10.05 -14.88
N MET A 408 -47.88 9.04 -14.06
CA MET A 408 -49.12 8.27 -14.04
C MET A 408 -50.31 9.13 -13.59
N ASP A 409 -50.14 9.99 -12.58
CA ASP A 409 -51.13 10.97 -12.15
C ASP A 409 -51.53 11.95 -13.28
N THR A 410 -50.55 12.39 -14.06
CA THR A 410 -50.78 13.28 -15.24
C THR A 410 -51.63 12.55 -16.30
N LEU A 411 -51.48 11.24 -16.41
CA LEU A 411 -52.26 10.39 -17.32
C LEU A 411 -53.62 9.96 -16.73
N GLY A 412 -53.91 10.35 -15.48
CA GLY A 412 -55.16 9.98 -14.79
C GLY A 412 -55.20 8.52 -14.33
N LEU A 413 -54.02 7.88 -14.20
CA LEU A 413 -53.92 6.45 -13.81
C LEU A 413 -53.59 6.31 -12.33
N THR A 414 -54.34 5.46 -11.66
CA THR A 414 -54.07 5.09 -10.27
C THR A 414 -53.06 3.94 -10.24
N VAL A 415 -51.96 4.13 -9.51
CA VAL A 415 -50.90 3.13 -9.35
C VAL A 415 -50.88 2.56 -7.94
N PRO A 416 -50.49 1.29 -7.77
CA PRO A 416 -50.38 0.70 -6.45
C PRO A 416 -49.26 1.37 -5.63
N ALA A 417 -49.40 1.42 -4.30
CA ALA A 417 -48.31 1.79 -3.41
C ALA A 417 -47.26 0.69 -3.43
N VAL A 418 -46.04 1.02 -3.83
CA VAL A 418 -44.93 0.09 -3.89
C VAL A 418 -44.08 0.26 -2.64
N ASN A 419 -43.88 -0.82 -1.88
CA ASN A 419 -43.05 -0.86 -0.67
C ASN A 419 -41.61 -1.38 -0.94
N GLU A 420 -41.30 -1.68 -2.20
CA GLU A 420 -39.95 -2.15 -2.56
C GLU A 420 -38.93 -1.00 -2.58
N THR A 421 -37.72 -1.33 -2.21
CA THR A 421 -36.62 -0.37 -2.15
C THR A 421 -35.99 -0.20 -3.52
N GLY A 422 -35.95 1.03 -4.01
CA GLY A 422 -35.36 1.38 -5.33
C GLY A 422 -36.11 2.50 -6.03
N THR A 423 -35.72 2.76 -7.27
CA THR A 423 -36.43 3.65 -8.18
C THR A 423 -37.52 2.85 -8.88
N VAL A 424 -38.76 3.21 -8.66
CA VAL A 424 -39.93 2.54 -9.27
C VAL A 424 -40.26 3.26 -10.56
N ILE A 425 -40.29 2.50 -11.66
CA ILE A 425 -40.74 2.94 -12.97
C ILE A 425 -42.09 2.26 -13.25
N HIS A 426 -43.15 3.04 -13.25
CA HIS A 426 -44.49 2.58 -13.66
C HIS A 426 -44.56 2.62 -15.19
N VAL A 427 -45.22 1.60 -15.74
CA VAL A 427 -45.39 1.47 -17.19
C VAL A 427 -46.88 1.41 -17.50
N ALA A 428 -47.30 2.22 -18.48
CA ALA A 428 -48.67 2.24 -18.99
C ALA A 428 -48.63 2.23 -20.53
N ALA A 429 -49.66 1.64 -21.14
CA ALA A 429 -49.85 1.70 -22.59
C ALA A 429 -51.34 1.89 -22.93
N ASP A 430 -51.60 2.76 -23.91
CA ASP A 430 -52.96 3.07 -24.42
C ASP A 430 -53.93 3.47 -23.30
N GLY A 431 -53.46 4.18 -22.26
CA GLY A 431 -54.24 4.60 -21.12
C GLY A 431 -54.51 3.50 -20.08
N ALA A 432 -53.92 2.32 -20.20
CA ALA A 432 -54.03 1.24 -19.23
C ALA A 432 -52.73 1.03 -18.46
N TYR A 433 -52.79 0.88 -17.13
CA TYR A 433 -51.64 0.55 -16.30
C TYR A 433 -51.21 -0.91 -16.52
N LEU A 434 -49.93 -1.11 -16.86
CA LEU A 434 -49.37 -2.42 -17.20
C LEU A 434 -48.57 -3.06 -16.08
N GLY A 435 -48.00 -2.26 -15.18
CA GLY A 435 -47.16 -2.77 -14.11
C GLY A 435 -46.04 -1.78 -13.71
N TYR A 436 -45.09 -2.27 -12.91
CA TYR A 436 -43.96 -1.48 -12.52
C TYR A 436 -42.65 -2.30 -12.54
N ILE A 437 -41.56 -1.59 -12.66
CA ILE A 437 -40.19 -2.13 -12.67
C ILE A 437 -39.43 -1.44 -11.54
N VAL A 438 -38.71 -2.20 -10.75
CA VAL A 438 -37.85 -1.68 -9.67
C VAL A 438 -36.41 -1.72 -10.11
N ILE A 439 -35.74 -0.60 -9.94
CA ILE A 439 -34.36 -0.43 -10.30
C ILE A 439 -33.61 0.01 -9.05
N SER A 440 -32.59 -0.73 -8.67
CA SER A 440 -31.75 -0.42 -7.52
C SER A 440 -30.26 -0.60 -7.83
N ASP A 441 -29.42 -0.03 -6.99
CA ASP A 441 -27.98 -0.20 -7.02
C ASP A 441 -27.64 -1.43 -6.17
N GLU A 442 -27.03 -2.43 -6.80
CA GLU A 442 -26.72 -3.72 -6.15
C GLU A 442 -25.43 -3.66 -5.34
N PRO A 443 -25.39 -4.28 -4.14
CA PRO A 443 -24.13 -4.48 -3.43
C PRO A 443 -23.09 -5.23 -4.28
N LYS A 444 -21.82 -4.83 -4.16
CA LYS A 444 -20.72 -5.56 -4.79
C LYS A 444 -20.53 -6.93 -4.16
N ASP A 445 -20.07 -7.87 -4.97
CA ASP A 445 -19.64 -9.17 -4.47
C ASP A 445 -18.58 -8.97 -3.40
N GLY A 446 -18.80 -9.56 -2.22
CA GLY A 446 -17.87 -9.42 -1.10
C GLY A 446 -18.11 -8.25 -0.14
N SER A 447 -19.00 -7.29 -0.43
CA SER A 447 -19.30 -6.18 0.50
C SER A 447 -19.80 -6.67 1.86
N ARG A 448 -20.74 -7.62 1.85
CA ARG A 448 -21.23 -8.25 3.08
C ARG A 448 -20.12 -8.95 3.86
N GLU A 449 -19.25 -9.67 3.16
CA GLU A 449 -18.10 -10.36 3.78
C GLU A 449 -17.09 -9.36 4.34
N ALA A 450 -16.80 -8.26 3.62
CA ALA A 450 -15.91 -7.20 4.08
C ALA A 450 -16.40 -6.57 5.38
N VAL A 451 -17.67 -6.20 5.44
CA VAL A 451 -18.31 -5.64 6.65
C VAL A 451 -18.27 -6.64 7.81
N ALA A 452 -18.62 -7.91 7.54
CA ALA A 452 -18.60 -8.96 8.57
C ALA A 452 -17.19 -9.16 9.14
N ARG A 453 -16.15 -9.19 8.30
CA ARG A 453 -14.74 -9.33 8.72
C ARG A 453 -14.28 -8.14 9.55
N LEU A 454 -14.59 -6.91 9.13
CA LEU A 454 -14.24 -5.69 9.87
C LEU A 454 -14.87 -5.69 11.26
N ARG A 455 -16.16 -6.04 11.35
CA ARG A 455 -16.87 -6.15 12.64
C ARG A 455 -16.30 -7.25 13.54
N ALA A 456 -15.94 -8.41 12.97
CA ALA A 456 -15.28 -9.49 13.71
C ALA A 456 -13.90 -9.04 14.25
N ASP A 457 -13.20 -8.15 13.54
CA ASP A 457 -11.93 -7.55 13.94
C ASP A 457 -12.11 -6.39 14.95
N GLY A 458 -13.35 -6.14 15.43
CA GLY A 458 -13.67 -5.09 16.41
C GLY A 458 -13.70 -3.67 15.84
N VAL A 459 -13.90 -3.53 14.53
CA VAL A 459 -13.97 -2.24 13.84
C VAL A 459 -15.42 -1.80 13.73
N ARG A 460 -15.72 -0.55 14.13
CA ARG A 460 -17.04 0.09 13.91
C ARG A 460 -17.17 0.45 12.45
N VAL A 461 -18.23 -0.04 11.80
CA VAL A 461 -18.52 0.23 10.39
C VAL A 461 -19.70 1.18 10.30
N VAL A 462 -19.53 2.26 9.53
CA VAL A 462 -20.55 3.30 9.29
C VAL A 462 -20.72 3.45 7.78
N MET A 463 -21.94 3.69 7.31
CA MET A 463 -22.25 3.99 5.92
C MET A 463 -22.76 5.42 5.77
N LEU A 464 -22.20 6.18 4.81
CA LEU A 464 -22.70 7.49 4.41
C LEU A 464 -23.27 7.41 2.99
N THR A 465 -24.36 8.09 2.73
CA THR A 465 -24.95 8.16 1.39
C THR A 465 -25.82 9.39 1.19
N GLY A 466 -25.91 9.87 -0.04
CA GLY A 466 -26.90 10.88 -0.46
C GLY A 466 -28.29 10.32 -0.75
N ASP A 467 -28.45 9.00 -0.73
CA ASP A 467 -29.74 8.37 -1.05
C ASP A 467 -30.78 8.59 0.04
N ARG A 468 -32.05 8.34 -0.35
CA ARG A 468 -33.18 8.36 0.58
C ARG A 468 -33.00 7.33 1.69
N LYS A 469 -33.49 7.66 2.86
CA LYS A 469 -33.37 6.83 4.06
C LYS A 469 -33.80 5.38 3.84
N SER A 470 -34.94 5.13 3.19
CA SER A 470 -35.44 3.77 2.94
C SER A 470 -34.49 2.91 2.11
N ALA A 471 -33.87 3.48 1.08
CA ALA A 471 -32.89 2.78 0.23
C ALA A 471 -31.57 2.53 0.98
N ALA A 472 -31.14 3.50 1.79
CA ALA A 472 -29.94 3.36 2.61
C ALA A 472 -30.11 2.29 3.70
N ASP A 473 -31.24 2.29 4.40
CA ASP A 473 -31.54 1.32 5.47
C ASP A 473 -31.60 -0.11 4.92
N ALA A 474 -32.19 -0.33 3.72
CA ALA A 474 -32.25 -1.65 3.09
C ALA A 474 -30.87 -2.22 2.76
N VAL A 475 -29.99 -1.43 2.13
CA VAL A 475 -28.62 -1.84 1.82
C VAL A 475 -27.84 -2.11 3.12
N ALA A 476 -28.04 -1.28 4.14
CA ALA A 476 -27.37 -1.45 5.42
C ALA A 476 -27.80 -2.73 6.15
N GLU A 477 -29.10 -3.05 6.13
CA GLU A 477 -29.63 -4.30 6.68
C GLU A 477 -29.06 -5.51 5.94
N GLU A 478 -29.04 -5.48 4.61
CA GLU A 478 -28.46 -6.54 3.78
C GLU A 478 -26.97 -6.76 4.09
N LEU A 479 -26.19 -5.69 4.24
CA LEU A 479 -24.75 -5.75 4.53
C LEU A 479 -24.45 -5.95 6.03
N GLY A 480 -25.44 -5.80 6.91
CA GLY A 480 -25.29 -5.90 8.36
C GLY A 480 -24.59 -4.68 8.98
N ILE A 481 -24.76 -3.49 8.40
CA ILE A 481 -24.23 -2.22 8.93
C ILE A 481 -25.27 -1.62 9.89
N ALA A 482 -24.85 -1.34 11.13
CA ALA A 482 -25.75 -0.84 12.17
C ALA A 482 -25.92 0.69 12.17
N GLU A 483 -24.98 1.42 11.61
CA GLU A 483 -24.95 2.89 11.62
C GLU A 483 -24.94 3.43 10.20
N VAL A 484 -25.97 4.21 9.87
CA VAL A 484 -26.19 4.76 8.53
C VAL A 484 -26.59 6.22 8.66
N HIS A 485 -25.99 7.07 7.81
CA HIS A 485 -26.39 8.45 7.61
C HIS A 485 -26.74 8.63 6.15
N SER A 486 -28.02 8.92 5.89
CA SER A 486 -28.62 9.07 4.57
C SER A 486 -28.98 10.51 4.26
N GLU A 487 -29.35 10.78 3.00
CA GLU A 487 -29.81 12.11 2.52
C GLU A 487 -28.75 13.22 2.67
N LEU A 488 -27.47 12.83 2.62
CA LEU A 488 -26.33 13.73 2.81
C LEU A 488 -25.93 14.42 1.50
N LEU A 489 -25.76 15.71 1.55
CA LEU A 489 -25.02 16.45 0.54
C LEU A 489 -23.51 16.21 0.71
N PRO A 490 -22.68 16.51 -0.32
CA PRO A 490 -21.22 16.33 -0.21
C PRO A 490 -20.61 17.04 1.00
N GLU A 491 -21.07 18.24 1.35
CA GLU A 491 -20.63 19.01 2.52
C GLU A 491 -21.06 18.35 3.84
N ASP A 492 -22.25 17.73 3.87
CA ASP A 492 -22.75 17.02 5.05
C ASP A 492 -21.93 15.75 5.32
N LYS A 493 -21.44 15.06 4.26
CA LYS A 493 -20.54 13.91 4.42
C LYS A 493 -19.25 14.31 5.16
N VAL A 494 -18.65 15.46 4.80
CA VAL A 494 -17.46 15.99 5.48
C VAL A 494 -17.78 16.27 6.95
N THR A 495 -18.88 16.95 7.23
CA THR A 495 -19.33 17.28 8.59
C THR A 495 -19.56 16.02 9.44
N GLN A 496 -20.14 14.96 8.85
CA GLN A 496 -20.33 13.68 9.55
C GLN A 496 -19.01 12.99 9.86
N VAL A 497 -18.06 13.00 8.93
CA VAL A 497 -16.71 12.46 9.17
C VAL A 497 -16.01 13.25 10.26
N GLU A 498 -16.11 14.58 10.29
CA GLU A 498 -15.54 15.41 11.38
C GLU A 498 -16.15 15.08 12.73
N ARG A 499 -17.46 14.88 12.79
CA ARG A 499 -18.14 14.44 14.01
C ARG A 499 -17.60 13.08 14.50
N LEU A 500 -17.53 12.10 13.57
CA LEU A 500 -17.00 10.77 13.87
C LEU A 500 -15.51 10.80 14.26
N LEU A 501 -14.70 11.71 13.72
CA LEU A 501 -13.32 11.93 14.15
C LEU A 501 -13.26 12.41 15.61
N GLY A 502 -14.16 13.31 16.00
CA GLY A 502 -14.27 13.82 17.38
C GLY A 502 -14.67 12.77 18.42
N GLU A 503 -15.34 11.69 18.01
CA GLU A 503 -15.73 10.58 18.88
C GLU A 503 -14.58 9.59 19.16
N GLY A 504 -13.42 9.77 18.53
CA GLY A 504 -12.30 8.82 18.56
C GLY A 504 -11.56 8.77 19.88
N ALA A 505 -11.17 7.57 20.29
CA ALA A 505 -10.23 7.40 21.39
C ALA A 505 -8.81 7.89 21.00
N PRO A 506 -8.03 8.46 21.92
CA PRO A 506 -6.67 8.88 21.64
C PRO A 506 -5.81 7.76 21.05
N GLY A 507 -5.14 8.03 19.90
CA GLY A 507 -4.29 7.05 19.22
C GLY A 507 -5.04 6.00 18.39
N LYS A 508 -6.34 6.19 18.17
CA LYS A 508 -7.18 5.45 17.23
C LYS A 508 -7.52 6.33 16.04
N TYR A 509 -7.75 5.69 14.88
CA TYR A 509 -7.93 6.39 13.62
C TYR A 509 -9.21 5.97 12.92
N LEU A 510 -9.72 6.88 12.09
CA LEU A 510 -10.86 6.68 11.23
C LEU A 510 -10.38 6.57 9.77
N ALA A 511 -10.77 5.50 9.08
CA ALA A 511 -10.60 5.37 7.64
C ALA A 511 -11.91 5.67 6.91
N PHE A 512 -11.88 6.53 5.90
CA PHE A 512 -12.97 6.73 4.96
C PHE A 512 -12.67 5.99 3.66
N VAL A 513 -13.66 5.29 3.12
CA VAL A 513 -13.56 4.52 1.88
C VAL A 513 -14.57 5.05 0.88
N GLY A 514 -14.11 5.48 -0.28
CA GLY A 514 -14.94 6.04 -1.35
C GLY A 514 -14.41 5.71 -2.74
N ASP A 515 -15.16 6.06 -3.78
CA ASP A 515 -14.74 5.89 -5.19
C ASP A 515 -13.77 6.98 -5.67
N GLY A 516 -13.61 8.04 -4.91
CA GLY A 516 -12.65 9.12 -5.09
C GLY A 516 -13.02 10.21 -6.09
N ILE A 517 -14.07 10.05 -6.89
CA ILE A 517 -14.48 11.08 -7.87
C ILE A 517 -15.25 12.19 -7.14
N ASN A 518 -16.25 11.81 -6.37
CA ASN A 518 -17.11 12.76 -5.64
C ASN A 518 -16.68 12.97 -4.20
N ASP A 519 -15.91 12.04 -3.65
CA ASP A 519 -15.55 11.97 -2.24
C ASP A 519 -14.14 12.50 -1.92
N ALA A 520 -13.42 13.08 -2.89
CA ALA A 520 -12.07 13.62 -2.68
C ALA A 520 -11.96 14.56 -1.46
N PRO A 521 -12.91 15.46 -1.18
CA PRO A 521 -12.86 16.29 0.03
C PRO A 521 -12.99 15.48 1.32
N VAL A 522 -13.79 14.41 1.31
CA VAL A 522 -14.01 13.53 2.47
C VAL A 522 -12.79 12.64 2.70
N LEU A 523 -12.21 12.08 1.62
CA LEU A 523 -10.96 11.30 1.65
C LEU A 523 -9.82 12.10 2.27
N ALA A 524 -9.67 13.36 1.84
CA ALA A 524 -8.62 14.25 2.36
C ALA A 524 -8.85 14.68 3.82
N ARG A 525 -10.11 14.65 4.31
CA ARG A 525 -10.46 15.10 5.66
C ARG A 525 -10.36 13.99 6.71
N ALA A 526 -10.55 12.74 6.32
CA ALA A 526 -10.39 11.60 7.21
C ALA A 526 -8.94 11.45 7.71
N ASP A 527 -8.73 10.70 8.79
CA ASP A 527 -7.35 10.32 9.21
C ASP A 527 -6.65 9.49 8.13
N LEU A 528 -7.42 8.63 7.45
CA LEU A 528 -6.98 7.80 6.33
C LEU A 528 -8.05 7.81 5.23
N GLY A 529 -7.67 8.23 4.05
CA GLY A 529 -8.47 8.10 2.84
C GLY A 529 -8.11 6.82 2.09
N ALA A 530 -9.10 5.97 1.79
CA ALA A 530 -8.94 4.78 0.96
C ALA A 530 -9.81 4.89 -0.29
N ALA A 531 -9.21 4.83 -1.48
CA ALA A 531 -9.94 4.84 -2.75
C ALA A 531 -10.14 3.43 -3.27
N MET A 532 -11.36 3.17 -3.80
CA MET A 532 -11.75 1.94 -4.46
C MET A 532 -11.55 2.05 -5.97
N GLY A 533 -11.21 0.92 -6.63
CA GLY A 533 -11.20 0.83 -8.09
C GLY A 533 -10.19 1.77 -8.77
N GLY A 534 -9.02 1.99 -8.16
CA GLY A 534 -8.05 3.02 -8.55
C GLY A 534 -7.49 2.94 -9.97
N ILE A 535 -7.80 1.87 -10.73
CA ILE A 535 -7.40 1.73 -12.12
C ILE A 535 -8.38 2.53 -12.99
N GLY A 536 -8.15 3.82 -13.14
CA GLY A 536 -8.95 4.68 -14.02
C GLY A 536 -9.33 6.04 -13.45
N SER A 537 -9.25 6.27 -12.14
CA SER A 537 -9.52 7.56 -11.52
C SER A 537 -8.25 8.22 -10.98
N ASP A 538 -7.65 9.08 -11.78
CA ASP A 538 -6.44 9.82 -11.40
C ASP A 538 -6.66 10.68 -10.16
N ALA A 539 -7.83 11.30 -10.03
CA ALA A 539 -8.20 12.13 -8.88
C ALA A 539 -8.32 11.31 -7.58
N ALA A 540 -8.86 10.10 -7.67
CA ALA A 540 -8.96 9.19 -6.53
C ALA A 540 -7.58 8.75 -6.05
N ILE A 541 -6.72 8.36 -6.99
CA ILE A 541 -5.34 7.98 -6.69
C ILE A 541 -4.60 9.13 -6.00
N GLU A 542 -4.77 10.37 -6.45
CA GLU A 542 -4.07 11.51 -5.86
C GLU A 542 -4.56 11.85 -4.45
N ALA A 543 -5.86 11.84 -4.22
CA ALA A 543 -6.48 12.25 -2.96
C ALA A 543 -6.35 11.21 -1.83
N ALA A 544 -6.29 9.91 -2.15
CA ALA A 544 -6.29 8.85 -1.15
C ALA A 544 -4.88 8.54 -0.61
N ASP A 545 -4.80 8.05 0.62
CA ASP A 545 -3.59 7.54 1.27
C ASP A 545 -3.36 6.05 1.00
N ILE A 546 -4.45 5.34 0.71
CA ILE A 546 -4.51 3.92 0.37
C ILE A 546 -5.34 3.78 -0.89
N VAL A 547 -4.86 2.96 -1.84
CA VAL A 547 -5.61 2.67 -3.07
C VAL A 547 -5.82 1.16 -3.17
N LEU A 548 -7.08 0.75 -3.26
CA LEU A 548 -7.46 -0.62 -3.57
C LEU A 548 -7.56 -0.71 -5.10
N MET A 549 -6.63 -1.44 -5.72
CA MET A 549 -6.45 -1.42 -7.18
C MET A 549 -7.60 -2.07 -7.95
N ASP A 550 -8.26 -3.01 -7.33
CA ASP A 550 -9.49 -3.61 -7.80
C ASP A 550 -10.70 -3.06 -7.03
N ASP A 551 -11.86 -3.49 -7.42
CA ASP A 551 -13.12 -3.01 -6.87
C ASP A 551 -13.66 -3.90 -5.72
N ASP A 552 -12.73 -4.62 -5.02
CA ASP A 552 -13.07 -5.55 -3.95
C ASP A 552 -12.94 -4.91 -2.56
N PRO A 553 -14.06 -4.64 -1.85
CA PRO A 553 -14.02 -4.04 -0.51
C PRO A 553 -13.38 -4.95 0.57
N ARG A 554 -13.25 -6.28 0.32
CA ARG A 554 -12.56 -7.20 1.23
C ARG A 554 -11.09 -6.87 1.41
N LYS A 555 -10.47 -6.20 0.44
CA LYS A 555 -9.06 -5.81 0.49
C LYS A 555 -8.74 -4.79 1.58
N LEU A 556 -9.71 -3.99 2.03
CA LEU A 556 -9.49 -3.12 3.17
C LEU A 556 -9.22 -3.93 4.45
N SER A 557 -10.02 -4.96 4.72
CA SER A 557 -9.79 -5.82 5.89
C SER A 557 -8.45 -6.54 5.81
N LEU A 558 -8.05 -6.97 4.61
CA LEU A 558 -6.74 -7.57 4.35
C LEU A 558 -5.60 -6.55 4.61
N ALA A 559 -5.74 -5.31 4.14
CA ALA A 559 -4.80 -4.23 4.38
C ALA A 559 -4.58 -3.98 5.88
N MET A 560 -5.67 -3.93 6.67
CA MET A 560 -5.62 -3.78 8.13
C MET A 560 -4.89 -4.95 8.80
N ARG A 561 -5.12 -6.19 8.35
CA ARG A 561 -4.44 -7.39 8.88
C ARG A 561 -2.94 -7.40 8.55
N ILE A 562 -2.57 -7.02 7.32
CA ILE A 562 -1.16 -6.84 6.92
C ILE A 562 -0.51 -5.78 7.80
N SER A 563 -1.16 -4.65 8.01
CA SER A 563 -0.67 -3.54 8.83
C SER A 563 -0.47 -3.95 10.28
N ARG A 564 -1.45 -4.63 10.89
CA ARG A 564 -1.36 -5.17 12.25
C ARG A 564 -0.22 -6.19 12.41
N LYS A 565 -0.03 -7.07 11.40
CA LYS A 565 1.09 -8.01 11.37
C LYS A 565 2.43 -7.28 11.32
N THR A 566 2.56 -6.30 10.43
CA THR A 566 3.79 -5.51 10.30
C THR A 566 4.13 -4.79 11.59
N MET A 567 3.17 -4.13 12.22
CA MET A 567 3.37 -3.46 13.50
C MET A 567 3.74 -4.44 14.63
N ARG A 568 3.20 -5.65 14.63
CA ARG A 568 3.60 -6.70 15.59
C ARG A 568 5.07 -7.08 15.41
N LEU A 569 5.54 -7.26 14.18
CA LEU A 569 6.94 -7.57 13.89
C LEU A 569 7.87 -6.41 14.30
N VAL A 570 7.46 -5.16 14.04
CA VAL A 570 8.18 -3.96 14.47
C VAL A 570 8.34 -3.96 16.00
N TRP A 571 7.25 -4.17 16.75
CA TRP A 571 7.31 -4.22 18.22
C TRP A 571 8.13 -5.41 18.75
N GLN A 572 8.06 -6.58 18.12
CA GLN A 572 8.91 -7.72 18.45
C GLN A 572 10.40 -7.35 18.33
N ASN A 573 10.79 -6.71 17.23
CA ASN A 573 12.17 -6.28 17.02
C ASN A 573 12.60 -5.24 18.05
N ILE A 574 11.75 -4.25 18.36
CA ILE A 574 12.04 -3.21 19.36
C ILE A 574 12.29 -3.86 20.74
N VAL A 575 11.35 -4.67 21.21
CA VAL A 575 11.43 -5.28 22.54
C VAL A 575 12.64 -6.24 22.63
N PHE A 576 12.82 -7.08 21.61
CA PHE A 576 13.93 -8.03 21.58
C PHE A 576 15.29 -7.33 21.57
N ALA A 577 15.49 -6.35 20.67
CA ALA A 577 16.76 -5.63 20.57
C ALA A 577 17.07 -4.84 21.86
N LEU A 578 16.10 -4.15 22.44
CA LEU A 578 16.30 -3.38 23.68
C LEU A 578 16.57 -4.30 24.87
N ALA A 579 15.87 -5.43 25.00
CA ALA A 579 16.05 -6.37 26.10
C ALA A 579 17.46 -6.99 26.07
N VAL A 580 17.90 -7.49 24.91
CA VAL A 580 19.25 -8.08 24.77
C VAL A 580 20.32 -7.03 25.05
N LYS A 581 20.17 -5.81 24.49
CA LYS A 581 21.12 -4.71 24.71
C LYS A 581 21.18 -4.31 26.19
N ALA A 582 20.05 -4.19 26.87
CA ALA A 582 20.04 -3.84 28.30
C ALA A 582 20.82 -4.89 29.14
N VAL A 583 20.61 -6.18 28.86
CA VAL A 583 21.35 -7.27 29.54
C VAL A 583 22.85 -7.16 29.22
N CYS A 584 23.22 -7.03 27.95
CA CYS A 584 24.62 -6.97 27.54
C CYS A 584 25.35 -5.72 28.07
N LEU A 585 24.68 -4.56 28.15
CA LEU A 585 25.22 -3.32 28.73
C LEU A 585 25.52 -3.50 30.22
N VAL A 586 24.63 -4.13 30.98
CA VAL A 586 24.88 -4.45 32.40
C VAL A 586 26.06 -5.41 32.55
N LEU A 587 26.10 -6.48 31.76
CA LEU A 587 27.22 -7.44 31.76
C LEU A 587 28.55 -6.80 31.36
N GLY A 588 28.53 -5.87 30.40
CA GLY A 588 29.70 -5.08 29.98
C GLY A 588 30.22 -4.17 31.08
N ALA A 589 29.32 -3.43 31.74
CA ALA A 589 29.66 -2.56 32.86
C ALA A 589 30.25 -3.32 34.06
N LEU A 590 29.74 -4.55 34.32
CA LEU A 590 30.26 -5.44 35.36
C LEU A 590 31.59 -6.11 34.98
N GLY A 591 32.05 -5.99 33.72
CA GLY A 591 33.26 -6.63 33.21
C GLY A 591 33.12 -8.13 32.94
N ILE A 592 31.89 -8.66 32.90
CA ILE A 592 31.59 -10.07 32.59
C ILE A 592 31.52 -10.27 31.06
N ALA A 593 30.97 -9.30 30.33
CA ALA A 593 30.92 -9.35 28.86
C ALA A 593 32.28 -8.95 28.27
N ASN A 594 32.76 -9.78 27.36
CA ASN A 594 33.90 -9.48 26.51
C ASN A 594 33.43 -8.91 25.15
N MET A 595 34.39 -8.52 24.31
CA MET A 595 34.08 -7.93 23.00
C MET A 595 33.29 -8.86 22.06
N TRP A 596 33.44 -10.18 22.19
CA TRP A 596 32.65 -11.15 21.42
C TRP A 596 31.15 -11.09 21.76
N VAL A 597 30.84 -10.93 23.05
CA VAL A 597 29.44 -10.70 23.50
C VAL A 597 28.93 -9.37 22.98
N ALA A 598 29.79 -8.33 22.95
CA ALA A 598 29.44 -7.03 22.38
C ALA A 598 29.09 -7.12 20.89
N ILE A 599 29.93 -7.81 20.11
CA ILE A 599 29.68 -8.05 18.67
C ILE A 599 28.38 -8.82 18.46
N PHE A 600 28.14 -9.89 19.24
CA PHE A 600 26.88 -10.65 19.16
C PHE A 600 25.68 -9.76 19.50
N ALA A 601 25.76 -8.94 20.54
CA ALA A 601 24.71 -8.03 20.97
C ALA A 601 24.39 -6.96 19.92
N ASP A 602 25.33 -6.62 19.05
CA ASP A 602 25.14 -5.66 17.97
C ASP A 602 24.77 -6.36 16.65
N VAL A 603 25.71 -7.05 16.02
CA VAL A 603 25.55 -7.65 14.69
C VAL A 603 24.60 -8.86 14.72
N GLY A 604 24.74 -9.75 15.72
CA GLY A 604 23.89 -10.94 15.82
C GLY A 604 22.42 -10.59 16.03
N VAL A 605 22.15 -9.65 16.92
CA VAL A 605 20.77 -9.16 17.16
C VAL A 605 20.21 -8.47 15.93
N MET A 606 21.02 -7.65 15.23
CA MET A 606 20.63 -7.01 13.98
C MET A 606 20.20 -8.04 12.93
N VAL A 607 21.01 -9.08 12.69
CA VAL A 607 20.68 -10.15 11.74
C VAL A 607 19.35 -10.84 12.10
N LEU A 608 19.15 -11.18 13.37
CA LEU A 608 17.90 -11.79 13.83
C LEU A 608 16.69 -10.87 13.61
N CYS A 609 16.82 -9.57 13.91
CA CYS A 609 15.77 -8.58 13.68
C CYS A 609 15.45 -8.38 12.19
N VAL A 610 16.47 -8.41 11.31
CA VAL A 610 16.31 -8.33 9.85
C VAL A 610 15.58 -9.57 9.32
N LEU A 611 15.95 -10.77 9.77
CA LEU A 611 15.26 -12.00 9.40
C LEU A 611 13.79 -12.00 9.86
N ASN A 612 13.51 -11.48 11.06
CA ASN A 612 12.15 -11.32 11.53
C ASN A 612 11.37 -10.29 10.70
N ALA A 613 11.99 -9.16 10.34
CA ALA A 613 11.40 -8.13 9.49
C ALA A 613 11.02 -8.65 8.09
N ALA A 614 11.84 -9.54 7.51
CA ALA A 614 11.56 -10.16 6.21
C ALA A 614 10.24 -10.95 6.17
N ARG A 615 9.72 -11.39 7.33
CA ARG A 615 8.42 -12.07 7.44
C ARG A 615 7.23 -11.16 7.11
N ALA A 616 7.43 -9.84 7.09
CA ALA A 616 6.39 -8.88 6.70
C ALA A 616 5.98 -9.04 5.23
N LEU A 617 6.91 -9.43 4.34
CA LEU A 617 6.64 -9.71 2.92
C LEU A 617 5.68 -10.90 2.71
N ASN A 618 5.64 -11.85 3.62
CA ASN A 618 4.81 -13.04 3.45
C ASN A 618 3.37 -12.79 3.91
N THR A 619 2.49 -12.50 2.97
CA THR A 619 1.04 -12.22 3.19
C THR A 619 0.13 -13.38 2.78
N LYS A 620 0.69 -14.58 2.45
CA LYS A 620 -0.09 -15.70 1.88
C LYS A 620 -1.14 -16.30 2.82
N HIS A 621 -0.98 -16.14 4.12
CA HIS A 621 -1.85 -16.76 5.15
C HIS A 621 -2.68 -15.72 5.93
N LEU A 622 -2.94 -14.54 5.34
CA LEU A 622 -3.73 -13.48 5.97
C LEU A 622 -5.13 -13.37 5.40
#